data_2db273585dfe1c2e0ff4f1441a0225f9
#
_entry.id   2db273585dfe1c2e0ff4f1441a0225f9
#
_cell.length_a   1.000
_cell.length_b   1.000
_cell.length_c   1.000
_cell.angle_alpha   90.00
_cell.angle_beta   90.00
_cell.angle_gamma   90.00
#
_symmetry.space_group_name_H-M   'P 1'
#
loop_
_entity.id
_entity.type
_entity.pdbx_description
1 polymer ?
#
loop_
_entity_poly.entity_id
_entity_poly.type
_entity_poly.pdbx_seq_one_letter_code
_entity_poly.pdbx_strand_id
1 'polypeptide(L)'
;MDNRETTVLFASAIGGSELFARAGDVAATDALTRCMDALTACAGKSGVRIVKRAADKLMALAGSPDKAAEAAAAMHATVDAFPPVNGVRLALGVAFHHGPVLQKDADVFGDTVNLAARLVELSAKDQIITTKDTARLLGAAYRPWVRNLYETDVKGRSEKVELCELVWRNDPDSTATTLQIPLKRLLVEEAGPLTLIYRGRKLDRRRARDSITLGRDEKCGMVVEHEQASRHHCTIERKHGKFVLVDHSTNGTYITVEGSPEVLVQREEFALTKRGFIALGQPKSVTKELVEFICE
;
A
#
# COMPACT_ATOMS: atom_id res chain seq x y z
N MET A 1 33.50 -19.69 7.86
CA MET A 1 32.28 -19.06 7.38
C MET A 1 31.36 -18.90 8.61
N ASP A 2 31.15 -17.69 9.03
CA ASP A 2 30.24 -17.43 10.16
C ASP A 2 28.80 -17.45 9.70
N ASN A 3 28.01 -18.32 10.33
CA ASN A 3 26.54 -18.33 10.15
C ASN A 3 25.94 -17.32 11.13
N ARG A 4 25.42 -16.22 10.62
CA ARG A 4 24.86 -15.14 11.44
C ARG A 4 23.45 -14.82 10.98
N GLU A 5 22.53 -14.66 11.93
CA GLU A 5 21.21 -14.15 11.63
C GLU A 5 21.27 -12.63 11.40
N THR A 6 20.68 -12.19 10.31
CA THR A 6 20.62 -10.77 9.95
C THR A 6 19.39 -10.51 9.08
N THR A 7 19.03 -9.24 8.92
CA THR A 7 17.97 -8.84 8.00
C THR A 7 18.59 -8.33 6.72
N VAL A 8 18.26 -8.98 5.61
CA VAL A 8 18.67 -8.57 4.27
C VAL A 8 17.57 -7.69 3.67
N LEU A 9 17.96 -6.51 3.22
CA LEU A 9 17.08 -5.56 2.58
C LEU A 9 17.52 -5.33 1.14
N PHE A 10 16.55 -5.34 0.22
CA PHE A 10 16.72 -4.87 -1.16
C PHE A 10 15.80 -3.69 -1.42
N ALA A 11 16.32 -2.72 -2.15
CA ALA A 11 15.55 -1.59 -2.67
C ALA A 11 15.77 -1.49 -4.19
N SER A 12 14.70 -1.30 -4.95
CA SER A 12 14.73 -1.19 -6.41
C SER A 12 13.99 0.06 -6.86
N ALA A 13 14.64 0.90 -7.67
CA ALA A 13 14.01 2.05 -8.29
C ALA A 13 13.05 1.59 -9.39
N ILE A 14 11.82 2.07 -9.34
CA ILE A 14 10.74 1.76 -10.28
C ILE A 14 10.46 3.00 -11.13
N GLY A 15 10.20 2.80 -12.43
CA GLY A 15 9.96 3.88 -13.40
C GLY A 15 11.16 4.19 -14.29
N GLY A 16 12.28 3.45 -14.13
CA GLY A 16 13.48 3.64 -14.93
C GLY A 16 13.23 3.52 -16.44
N SER A 17 12.54 2.49 -16.89
CA SER A 17 12.23 2.28 -18.32
C SER A 17 11.43 3.44 -18.93
N GLU A 18 10.44 3.95 -18.21
CA GLU A 18 9.65 5.12 -18.63
C GLU A 18 10.53 6.39 -18.65
N LEU A 19 11.43 6.50 -17.67
CA LEU A 19 12.36 7.63 -17.59
C LEU A 19 13.32 7.64 -18.78
N PHE A 20 13.90 6.50 -19.16
CA PHE A 20 14.73 6.37 -20.38
C PHE A 20 13.95 6.74 -21.64
N ALA A 21 12.71 6.27 -21.76
CA ALA A 21 11.87 6.55 -22.92
C ALA A 21 11.50 8.03 -23.06
N ARG A 22 11.28 8.76 -21.94
CA ARG A 22 10.81 10.15 -21.98
C ARG A 22 11.91 11.20 -21.81
N ALA A 23 12.94 10.90 -21.03
CA ALA A 23 14.00 11.86 -20.70
C ALA A 23 15.31 11.62 -21.48
N GLY A 24 15.43 10.47 -22.14
CA GLY A 24 16.66 10.05 -22.82
C GLY A 24 17.73 9.53 -21.86
N ASP A 25 18.75 8.88 -22.41
CA ASP A 25 19.73 8.09 -21.65
C ASP A 25 20.52 8.91 -20.62
N VAL A 26 20.94 10.11 -20.98
CA VAL A 26 21.77 10.94 -20.09
C VAL A 26 20.99 11.40 -18.87
N ALA A 27 19.79 11.97 -19.07
CA ALA A 27 18.98 12.49 -17.98
C ALA A 27 18.43 11.36 -17.09
N ALA A 28 18.08 10.22 -17.69
CA ALA A 28 17.61 9.05 -16.97
C ALA A 28 18.73 8.44 -16.09
N THR A 29 19.93 8.28 -16.64
CA THR A 29 21.10 7.77 -15.90
C THR A 29 21.48 8.68 -14.75
N ASP A 30 21.50 10.00 -14.97
CA ASP A 30 21.78 10.99 -13.92
C ASP A 30 20.73 10.95 -12.80
N ALA A 31 19.44 10.89 -13.14
CA ALA A 31 18.38 10.81 -12.16
C ALA A 31 18.44 9.52 -11.32
N LEU A 32 18.68 8.35 -11.94
CA LEU A 32 18.86 7.10 -11.24
C LEU A 32 20.10 7.11 -10.35
N THR A 33 21.20 7.67 -10.83
CA THR A 33 22.45 7.79 -10.04
C THR A 33 22.21 8.63 -8.79
N ARG A 34 21.59 9.82 -8.93
CA ARG A 34 21.24 10.67 -7.78
C ARG A 34 20.28 9.99 -6.80
N CYS A 35 19.30 9.25 -7.31
CA CYS A 35 18.39 8.48 -6.50
C CYS A 35 19.15 7.44 -5.67
N MET A 36 20.02 6.66 -6.29
CA MET A 36 20.79 5.62 -5.62
C MET A 36 21.85 6.20 -4.64
N ASP A 37 22.41 7.37 -4.92
CA ASP A 37 23.28 8.09 -3.98
C ASP A 37 22.52 8.51 -2.73
N ALA A 38 21.33 9.07 -2.90
CA ALA A 38 20.48 9.48 -1.79
C ALA A 38 20.02 8.28 -0.94
N LEU A 39 19.66 7.15 -1.57
CA LEU A 39 19.32 5.91 -0.87
C LEU A 39 20.51 5.37 -0.07
N THR A 40 21.71 5.44 -0.64
CA THR A 40 22.95 5.02 0.05
C THR A 40 23.21 5.88 1.29
N ALA A 41 23.07 7.20 1.16
CA ALA A 41 23.22 8.13 2.27
C ALA A 41 22.13 7.93 3.36
N CYS A 42 20.89 7.66 2.94
CA CYS A 42 19.77 7.36 3.83
C CYS A 42 20.02 6.08 4.64
N ALA A 43 20.47 5.01 3.98
CA ALA A 43 20.82 3.75 4.64
C ALA A 43 21.87 3.93 5.72
N GLY A 44 22.93 4.70 5.44
CA GLY A 44 23.99 5.01 6.40
C GLY A 44 23.46 5.71 7.66
N LYS A 45 22.53 6.65 7.51
CA LYS A 45 21.89 7.37 8.62
C LYS A 45 21.00 6.45 9.47
N SER A 46 20.36 5.47 8.85
CA SER A 46 19.52 4.47 9.52
C SER A 46 20.33 3.33 10.18
N GLY A 47 21.66 3.37 10.11
CA GLY A 47 22.53 2.35 10.67
C GLY A 47 22.50 1.01 9.91
N VAL A 48 22.18 1.06 8.62
CA VAL A 48 22.10 -0.10 7.74
C VAL A 48 23.33 -0.11 6.82
N ARG A 49 23.97 -1.27 6.72
CA ARG A 49 25.21 -1.43 5.93
C ARG A 49 24.90 -1.82 4.49
N ILE A 50 25.29 -0.98 3.55
CA ILE A 50 25.23 -1.31 2.11
C ILE A 50 26.24 -2.41 1.80
N VAL A 51 25.82 -3.43 1.06
CA VAL A 51 26.64 -4.56 0.59
C VAL A 51 26.90 -4.46 -0.91
N LYS A 52 25.82 -4.22 -1.67
CA LYS A 52 25.91 -4.10 -3.14
C LYS A 52 25.05 -2.95 -3.63
N ARG A 53 25.51 -2.33 -4.70
CA ARG A 53 24.78 -1.33 -5.43
C ARG A 53 24.89 -1.59 -6.94
N ALA A 54 23.76 -1.51 -7.62
CA ALA A 54 23.64 -1.51 -9.07
C ALA A 54 23.04 -0.18 -9.55
N ALA A 55 22.75 -0.06 -10.84
CA ALA A 55 22.19 1.17 -11.40
C ALA A 55 20.81 1.52 -10.82
N ASP A 56 19.99 0.54 -10.53
CA ASP A 56 18.60 0.66 -10.06
C ASP A 56 18.29 -0.14 -8.80
N LYS A 57 19.26 -0.87 -8.25
CA LYS A 57 19.07 -1.76 -7.08
C LYS A 57 20.14 -1.54 -6.04
N LEU A 58 19.75 -1.71 -4.79
CA LEU A 58 20.62 -1.63 -3.64
C LEU A 58 20.35 -2.81 -2.71
N MET A 59 21.42 -3.44 -2.22
CA MET A 59 21.35 -4.49 -1.19
C MET A 59 22.02 -3.99 0.07
N ALA A 60 21.36 -4.20 1.19
CA ALA A 60 21.85 -3.77 2.49
C ALA A 60 21.58 -4.81 3.59
N LEU A 61 22.31 -4.71 4.69
CA LEU A 61 22.11 -5.52 5.89
C LEU A 61 21.72 -4.63 7.07
N ALA A 62 20.69 -5.04 7.77
CA ALA A 62 20.22 -4.45 9.00
C ALA A 62 20.40 -5.44 10.17
N GLY A 63 20.74 -4.93 11.34
CA GLY A 63 20.93 -5.76 12.53
C GLY A 63 19.64 -6.38 13.09
N SER A 64 18.47 -5.89 12.65
CA SER A 64 17.16 -6.43 13.05
C SER A 64 16.08 -6.09 12.00
N PRO A 65 14.93 -6.80 12.03
CA PRO A 65 13.77 -6.45 11.21
C PRO A 65 13.29 -5.00 11.42
N ASP A 66 13.31 -4.50 12.65
CA ASP A 66 12.91 -3.13 12.97
C ASP A 66 13.81 -2.09 12.29
N LYS A 67 15.14 -2.34 12.30
CA LYS A 67 16.09 -1.46 11.59
C LYS A 67 15.91 -1.49 10.09
N ALA A 68 15.56 -2.64 9.51
CA ALA A 68 15.22 -2.73 8.10
C ALA A 68 13.92 -1.99 7.78
N ALA A 69 12.91 -2.10 8.63
CA ALA A 69 11.64 -1.38 8.49
C ALA A 69 11.83 0.14 8.55
N GLU A 70 12.61 0.64 9.52
CA GLU A 70 12.98 2.05 9.65
C GLU A 70 13.70 2.57 8.40
N ALA A 71 14.71 1.83 7.94
CA ALA A 71 15.48 2.20 6.74
C ALA A 71 14.61 2.18 5.49
N ALA A 72 13.74 1.18 5.32
CA ALA A 72 12.83 1.07 4.18
C ALA A 72 11.88 2.27 4.10
N ALA A 73 11.26 2.65 5.22
CA ALA A 73 10.38 3.82 5.29
C ALA A 73 11.14 5.13 4.97
N ALA A 74 12.35 5.30 5.53
CA ALA A 74 13.18 6.46 5.26
C ALA A 74 13.64 6.54 3.79
N MET A 75 13.93 5.39 3.15
CA MET A 75 14.26 5.31 1.73
C MET A 75 13.09 5.73 0.86
N HIS A 76 11.87 5.28 1.14
CA HIS A 76 10.67 5.72 0.43
C HIS A 76 10.45 7.22 0.55
N ALA A 77 10.53 7.77 1.77
CA ALA A 77 10.41 9.21 1.99
C ALA A 77 11.48 10.01 1.22
N THR A 78 12.69 9.45 1.12
CA THR A 78 13.78 10.06 0.36
C THR A 78 13.45 10.13 -1.14
N VAL A 79 12.92 9.03 -1.73
CA VAL A 79 12.56 9.00 -3.15
C VAL A 79 11.31 9.85 -3.44
N ASP A 80 10.36 9.89 -2.55
CA ASP A 80 9.16 10.74 -2.67
C ASP A 80 9.51 12.25 -2.77
N ALA A 81 10.60 12.66 -2.13
CA ALA A 81 11.07 14.04 -2.18
C ALA A 81 11.75 14.42 -3.51
N PHE A 82 12.03 13.44 -4.40
CA PHE A 82 12.65 13.73 -5.69
C PHE A 82 11.65 14.39 -6.65
N PRO A 83 12.05 15.47 -7.32
CA PRO A 83 11.21 16.07 -8.35
C PRO A 83 11.09 15.13 -9.55
N PRO A 84 9.95 15.16 -10.26
CA PRO A 84 9.81 14.41 -11.50
C PRO A 84 10.79 14.93 -12.58
N VAL A 85 11.34 14.03 -13.38
CA VAL A 85 12.18 14.36 -14.52
C VAL A 85 11.39 14.11 -15.79
N ASN A 86 11.20 15.13 -16.61
CA ASN A 86 10.33 15.10 -17.81
C ASN A 86 8.93 14.50 -17.55
N GLY A 87 8.34 14.83 -16.40
CA GLY A 87 7.02 14.34 -15.98
C GLY A 87 7.01 12.91 -15.43
N VAL A 88 8.15 12.21 -15.39
CA VAL A 88 8.28 10.87 -14.80
C VAL A 88 8.77 10.99 -13.37
N ARG A 89 8.02 10.44 -12.44
CA ARG A 89 8.42 10.32 -11.04
C ARG A 89 9.00 8.93 -10.78
N LEU A 90 10.22 8.88 -10.28
CA LEU A 90 10.77 7.64 -9.74
C LEU A 90 10.00 7.22 -8.50
N ALA A 91 9.84 5.93 -8.34
CA ALA A 91 9.28 5.31 -7.16
C ALA A 91 10.21 4.22 -6.66
N LEU A 92 9.91 3.65 -5.51
CA LEU A 92 10.73 2.64 -4.89
C LEU A 92 9.88 1.40 -4.60
N GLY A 93 10.43 0.20 -4.83
CA GLY A 93 9.99 -1.04 -4.24
C GLY A 93 11.05 -1.50 -3.23
N VAL A 94 10.63 -1.88 -2.04
CA VAL A 94 11.55 -2.36 -1.01
C VAL A 94 11.07 -3.70 -0.49
N ALA A 95 12.02 -4.61 -0.25
CA ALA A 95 11.73 -5.86 0.44
C ALA A 95 12.82 -6.19 1.45
N PHE A 96 12.45 -6.84 2.54
CA PHE A 96 13.42 -7.36 3.50
C PHE A 96 12.99 -8.71 4.07
N HIS A 97 13.98 -9.52 4.41
CA HIS A 97 13.79 -10.83 5.05
C HIS A 97 14.87 -11.06 6.10
N HIS A 98 14.48 -11.67 7.22
CA HIS A 98 15.37 -12.00 8.34
C HIS A 98 15.65 -13.50 8.37
N GLY A 99 16.91 -13.84 8.54
CA GLY A 99 17.32 -15.24 8.66
C GLY A 99 18.83 -15.42 8.61
N PRO A 100 19.29 -16.68 8.57
CA PRO A 100 20.71 -17.00 8.53
C PRO A 100 21.33 -16.63 7.19
N VAL A 101 22.53 -16.04 7.24
CA VAL A 101 23.37 -15.74 6.08
C VAL A 101 24.77 -16.28 6.28
N LEU A 102 25.41 -16.66 5.17
CA LEU A 102 26.82 -16.99 5.13
C LEU A 102 27.61 -15.75 4.76
N GLN A 103 28.46 -15.27 5.66
CA GLN A 103 29.31 -14.13 5.39
C GLN A 103 30.67 -14.63 4.85
N LYS A 104 31.08 -14.05 3.72
CA LYS A 104 32.41 -14.23 3.16
C LYS A 104 32.94 -12.86 2.74
N ASP A 105 34.02 -12.43 3.39
CA ASP A 105 34.59 -11.09 3.23
C ASP A 105 33.54 -9.96 3.46
N ALA A 106 33.38 -9.08 2.50
CA ALA A 106 32.39 -8.01 2.55
C ALA A 106 31.00 -8.43 2.03
N ASP A 107 30.85 -9.63 1.48
CA ASP A 107 29.64 -10.14 0.84
C ASP A 107 28.88 -11.14 1.72
N VAL A 108 27.59 -11.36 1.41
CA VAL A 108 26.72 -12.31 2.09
C VAL A 108 25.96 -13.17 1.08
N PHE A 109 25.74 -14.42 1.46
CA PHE A 109 25.11 -15.44 0.62
C PHE A 109 24.11 -16.26 1.44
N GLY A 110 23.26 -16.98 0.77
CA GLY A 110 22.34 -17.92 1.38
C GLY A 110 20.89 -17.71 0.95
N ASP A 111 20.02 -18.58 1.46
CA ASP A 111 18.59 -18.58 1.12
C ASP A 111 17.90 -17.27 1.52
N THR A 112 18.29 -16.70 2.68
CA THR A 112 17.80 -15.39 3.15
C THR A 112 18.04 -14.28 2.13
N VAL A 113 19.23 -14.25 1.52
CA VAL A 113 19.60 -13.27 0.48
C VAL A 113 18.77 -13.49 -0.78
N ASN A 114 18.67 -14.76 -1.21
CA ASN A 114 17.92 -15.12 -2.41
C ASN A 114 16.43 -14.80 -2.25
N LEU A 115 15.87 -15.08 -1.09
CA LEU A 115 14.46 -14.77 -0.81
C LEU A 115 14.21 -13.26 -0.81
N ALA A 116 15.02 -12.48 -0.10
CA ALA A 116 14.88 -11.02 -0.09
C ALA A 116 15.02 -10.39 -1.50
N ALA A 117 15.94 -10.92 -2.33
CA ALA A 117 16.10 -10.49 -3.72
C ALA A 117 14.86 -10.78 -4.58
N ARG A 118 14.19 -11.91 -4.35
CA ARG A 118 12.94 -12.24 -5.07
C ARG A 118 11.76 -11.45 -4.58
N LEU A 119 11.70 -11.16 -3.28
CA LEU A 119 10.64 -10.34 -2.71
C LEU A 119 10.65 -8.93 -3.32
N VAL A 120 11.81 -8.31 -3.51
CA VAL A 120 11.85 -6.97 -4.12
C VAL A 120 11.36 -6.96 -5.57
N GLU A 121 11.50 -8.08 -6.28
CA GLU A 121 10.95 -8.22 -7.64
C GLU A 121 9.41 -8.32 -7.66
N LEU A 122 8.81 -8.74 -6.55
CA LEU A 122 7.36 -8.81 -6.35
C LEU A 122 6.79 -7.50 -5.79
N SER A 123 7.64 -6.59 -5.30
CA SER A 123 7.16 -5.34 -4.72
C SER A 123 6.62 -4.40 -5.79
N ALA A 124 5.43 -3.88 -5.54
CA ALA A 124 4.85 -2.83 -6.36
C ALA A 124 5.48 -1.46 -6.04
N LYS A 125 5.12 -0.47 -6.86
CA LYS A 125 5.47 0.92 -6.63
C LYS A 125 5.04 1.36 -5.23
N ASP A 126 5.98 1.98 -4.51
CA ASP A 126 5.79 2.54 -3.17
C ASP A 126 5.45 1.49 -2.09
N GLN A 127 5.81 0.24 -2.30
CA GLN A 127 5.51 -0.88 -1.41
C GLN A 127 6.74 -1.38 -0.66
N ILE A 128 6.55 -1.74 0.61
CA ILE A 128 7.54 -2.46 1.43
C ILE A 128 6.99 -3.85 1.69
N ILE A 129 7.67 -4.90 1.20
CA ILE A 129 7.26 -6.29 1.37
C ILE A 129 8.21 -7.03 2.31
N THR A 130 7.65 -7.91 3.12
CA THR A 130 8.41 -8.89 3.91
C THR A 130 7.64 -10.21 3.98
N THR A 131 8.27 -11.24 4.54
CA THR A 131 7.58 -12.50 4.83
C THR A 131 6.83 -12.41 6.15
N LYS A 132 5.79 -13.23 6.32
CA LYS A 132 5.03 -13.33 7.57
C LYS A 132 5.91 -13.70 8.77
N ASP A 133 6.90 -14.57 8.55
CA ASP A 133 7.84 -14.96 9.61
C ASP A 133 8.70 -13.78 10.06
N THR A 134 9.21 -13.00 9.12
CA THR A 134 9.96 -11.77 9.44
C THR A 134 9.04 -10.73 10.09
N ALA A 135 7.81 -10.61 9.60
CA ALA A 135 6.82 -9.66 10.16
C ALA A 135 6.47 -9.96 11.63
N ARG A 136 6.46 -11.24 12.04
CA ARG A 136 6.27 -11.66 13.44
C ARG A 136 7.40 -11.20 14.37
N LEU A 137 8.59 -11.01 13.83
CA LEU A 137 9.77 -10.55 14.59
C LEU A 137 9.80 -9.03 14.77
N LEU A 138 8.94 -8.28 14.07
CA LEU A 138 8.83 -6.83 14.22
C LEU A 138 8.35 -6.46 15.62
N GLY A 139 8.93 -5.42 16.16
CA GLY A 139 8.55 -4.84 17.44
C GLY A 139 7.11 -4.31 17.46
N ALA A 140 6.58 -4.07 18.66
CA ALA A 140 5.21 -3.63 18.86
C ALA A 140 4.86 -2.33 18.11
N ALA A 141 5.84 -1.45 17.88
CA ALA A 141 5.66 -0.21 17.12
C ALA A 141 5.32 -0.42 15.65
N TYR A 142 5.77 -1.53 15.05
CA TYR A 142 5.59 -1.82 13.61
C TYR A 142 4.42 -2.77 13.33
N ARG A 143 4.02 -3.61 14.30
CA ARG A 143 2.95 -4.62 14.12
C ARG A 143 1.62 -4.05 13.61
N PRO A 144 1.15 -2.88 14.07
CA PRO A 144 -0.10 -2.28 13.57
C PRO A 144 -0.05 -1.89 12.09
N TRP A 145 1.15 -1.74 11.53
CA TRP A 145 1.40 -1.34 10.15
C TRP A 145 1.63 -2.52 9.22
N VAL A 146 1.65 -3.74 9.76
CA VAL A 146 1.80 -4.97 8.98
C VAL A 146 0.45 -5.42 8.44
N ARG A 147 0.37 -5.60 7.13
CA ARG A 147 -0.78 -6.10 6.41
C ARG A 147 -0.44 -7.41 5.71
N ASN A 148 -1.26 -8.46 5.93
CA ASN A 148 -1.13 -9.69 5.16
C ASN A 148 -1.50 -9.43 3.70
N LEU A 149 -0.70 -9.94 2.77
CA LEU A 149 -0.95 -9.89 1.34
C LEU A 149 -1.53 -11.22 0.87
N TYR A 150 -0.69 -12.05 0.32
CA TYR A 150 -1.05 -13.35 -0.27
C TYR A 150 0.11 -14.33 -0.09
N GLU A 151 -0.18 -15.60 -0.34
CA GLU A 151 0.83 -16.64 -0.47
C GLU A 151 1.30 -16.74 -1.92
N THR A 152 2.58 -16.92 -2.12
CA THR A 152 3.17 -17.06 -3.45
C THR A 152 4.22 -18.15 -3.51
N ASP A 153 4.34 -18.76 -4.67
CA ASP A 153 5.43 -19.66 -4.97
C ASP A 153 6.70 -18.85 -5.22
N VAL A 154 7.75 -19.15 -4.47
CA VAL A 154 9.07 -18.53 -4.68
C VAL A 154 10.00 -19.56 -5.30
N LYS A 155 10.53 -19.26 -6.49
CA LYS A 155 11.42 -20.15 -7.23
C LYS A 155 12.58 -20.64 -6.35
N GLY A 156 12.72 -21.95 -6.21
CA GLY A 156 13.75 -22.58 -5.38
C GLY A 156 13.29 -22.94 -3.98
N ARG A 157 12.00 -22.75 -3.64
CA ARG A 157 11.37 -23.27 -2.42
C ARG A 157 10.26 -24.25 -2.77
N SER A 158 10.08 -25.28 -1.96
CA SER A 158 9.01 -26.26 -2.08
C SER A 158 7.70 -25.79 -1.43
N GLU A 159 7.80 -24.85 -0.49
CA GLU A 159 6.68 -24.31 0.25
C GLU A 159 6.36 -22.89 -0.19
N LYS A 160 5.08 -22.56 -0.20
CA LYS A 160 4.62 -21.19 -0.46
C LYS A 160 5.07 -20.26 0.64
N VAL A 161 5.37 -19.03 0.26
CA VAL A 161 5.78 -17.98 1.19
C VAL A 161 4.60 -17.02 1.41
N GLU A 162 4.17 -16.88 2.66
CA GLU A 162 3.18 -15.88 3.04
C GLU A 162 3.84 -14.50 3.07
N LEU A 163 3.31 -13.57 2.29
CA LEU A 163 3.80 -12.20 2.18
C LEU A 163 3.01 -11.24 3.06
N CYS A 164 3.73 -10.29 3.61
CA CYS A 164 3.17 -9.15 4.32
C CYS A 164 3.71 -7.85 3.73
N GLU A 165 2.91 -6.81 3.80
CA GLU A 165 3.33 -5.46 3.51
C GLU A 165 3.47 -4.68 4.81
N LEU A 166 4.53 -3.89 4.90
CA LEU A 166 4.67 -2.86 5.91
C LEU A 166 4.18 -1.54 5.32
N VAL A 167 3.04 -1.06 5.81
CA VAL A 167 2.47 0.22 5.39
C VAL A 167 3.29 1.34 6.00
N TRP A 168 3.97 2.12 5.18
CA TRP A 168 4.89 3.15 5.63
C TRP A 168 4.32 4.58 5.55
N ARG A 169 3.17 4.76 4.91
CA ARG A 169 2.40 6.01 4.89
C ARG A 169 0.90 5.74 4.86
N ASN A 170 0.13 6.62 5.47
CA ASN A 170 -1.31 6.43 5.66
C ASN A 170 -2.20 6.87 4.51
N ASP A 171 -1.71 7.71 3.57
CA ASP A 171 -2.55 8.25 2.51
C ASP A 171 -1.72 8.59 1.26
N PRO A 172 -2.07 8.06 0.06
CA PRO A 172 -1.46 8.46 -1.20
C PRO A 172 -1.79 9.89 -1.63
N ASP A 173 -2.86 10.52 -1.07
CA ASP A 173 -3.29 11.89 -1.38
C ASP A 173 -2.94 12.91 -0.28
N SER A 174 -2.40 12.50 0.86
CA SER A 174 -1.93 13.46 1.85
C SER A 174 -0.56 14.00 1.43
N THR A 175 -0.58 15.16 0.82
CA THR A 175 0.61 16.02 0.74
C THR A 175 1.10 16.30 2.15
N ALA A 176 2.28 15.75 2.45
CA ALA A 176 3.03 15.95 3.66
C ALA A 176 2.44 15.35 4.95
N THR A 177 2.83 14.13 5.21
CA THR A 177 3.53 13.88 6.48
C THR A 177 4.29 12.58 6.29
N THR A 178 5.55 12.68 5.90
CA THR A 178 6.53 11.64 6.15
C THR A 178 6.24 11.12 7.54
N LEU A 179 5.90 9.85 7.66
CA LEU A 179 6.03 9.19 8.95
C LEU A 179 7.50 9.38 9.36
N GLN A 180 7.80 10.49 10.01
CA GLN A 180 8.77 10.40 11.07
C GLN A 180 8.18 9.30 11.91
N ILE A 181 8.80 8.11 11.92
CA ILE A 181 8.53 7.13 12.94
C ILE A 181 8.87 7.87 14.22
N PRO A 182 7.90 8.53 14.85
CA PRO A 182 8.18 9.15 16.12
C PRO A 182 8.13 7.97 17.05
N LEU A 183 9.15 7.78 17.77
CA LEU A 183 9.13 7.16 19.09
C LEU A 183 8.08 7.78 20.03
N LYS A 184 7.13 8.52 19.52
CA LYS A 184 6.00 9.08 20.23
C LYS A 184 4.71 8.75 19.47
N ARG A 185 4.06 7.67 19.98
CA ARG A 185 2.62 7.48 19.95
C ARG A 185 1.99 7.73 18.58
N LEU A 186 2.13 6.74 17.69
CA LEU A 186 1.18 6.56 16.60
C LEU A 186 -0.18 6.23 17.21
N LEU A 187 -0.93 7.30 17.50
CA LEU A 187 -2.38 7.17 17.48
C LEU A 187 -2.70 6.76 16.06
N VAL A 188 -3.14 5.53 15.89
CA VAL A 188 -3.93 5.12 14.75
C VAL A 188 -5.09 6.12 14.71
N GLU A 189 -5.02 7.13 13.86
CA GLU A 189 -6.22 7.69 13.32
C GLU A 189 -6.78 6.58 12.43
N GLU A 190 -7.55 5.69 13.06
CA GLU A 190 -8.51 4.90 12.33
C GLU A 190 -9.26 5.90 11.46
N ALA A 191 -9.26 5.73 10.14
CA ALA A 191 -10.20 6.46 9.31
C ALA A 191 -11.53 6.44 10.06
N GLY A 192 -12.08 7.60 10.32
CA GLY A 192 -13.25 7.76 11.15
C GLY A 192 -14.39 6.83 10.73
N PRO A 193 -15.45 6.76 11.48
CA PRO A 193 -16.56 5.88 11.16
C PRO A 193 -17.16 6.24 9.80
N LEU A 194 -17.46 5.24 8.98
CA LEU A 194 -18.38 5.43 7.86
C LEU A 194 -19.79 5.47 8.42
N THR A 195 -20.48 6.56 8.18
CA THR A 195 -21.90 6.69 8.44
C THR A 195 -22.66 6.62 7.12
N LEU A 196 -23.62 5.72 7.03
CA LEU A 196 -24.59 5.64 5.93
C LEU A 196 -25.96 6.07 6.43
N ILE A 197 -26.65 6.92 5.68
CA ILE A 197 -27.99 7.40 6.02
C ILE A 197 -28.91 7.18 4.82
N TYR A 198 -30.01 6.45 5.05
CA TYR A 198 -31.05 6.23 4.05
C TYR A 198 -32.43 6.29 4.69
N ARG A 199 -33.32 7.17 4.20
CA ARG A 199 -34.68 7.41 4.73
C ARG A 199 -34.73 7.55 6.25
N GLY A 200 -33.77 8.28 6.84
CA GLY A 200 -33.65 8.49 8.29
C GLY A 200 -33.02 7.33 9.08
N ARG A 201 -32.80 6.18 8.46
CA ARG A 201 -32.07 5.08 9.08
C ARG A 201 -30.56 5.36 8.99
N LYS A 202 -29.90 5.43 10.14
CA LYS A 202 -28.46 5.65 10.26
C LYS A 202 -27.75 4.34 10.55
N LEU A 203 -26.62 4.10 9.89
CA LEU A 203 -25.78 2.93 10.07
C LEU A 203 -24.32 3.36 10.18
N ASP A 204 -23.72 3.17 11.36
CA ASP A 204 -22.32 3.51 11.62
C ASP A 204 -21.44 2.27 11.52
N ARG A 205 -20.30 2.38 10.83
CA ARG A 205 -19.30 1.33 10.70
C ARG A 205 -17.93 1.82 11.16
N ARG A 206 -17.34 1.14 12.13
CA ARG A 206 -16.06 1.51 12.76
C ARG A 206 -14.96 0.46 12.60
N ARG A 207 -15.33 -0.83 12.43
CA ARG A 207 -14.36 -1.94 12.43
C ARG A 207 -13.94 -2.35 11.04
N ALA A 208 -12.66 -2.76 10.91
CA ALA A 208 -12.05 -3.16 9.64
C ALA A 208 -12.72 -4.37 8.94
N ARG A 209 -13.49 -5.18 9.66
CA ARG A 209 -14.20 -6.37 9.13
C ARG A 209 -15.67 -6.13 8.80
N ASP A 210 -16.15 -4.92 8.94
CA ASP A 210 -17.55 -4.59 8.73
C ASP A 210 -17.81 -4.27 7.26
N SER A 211 -18.04 -5.30 6.42
CA SER A 211 -18.62 -5.08 5.09
C SER A 211 -20.12 -4.83 5.20
N ILE A 212 -20.65 -4.01 4.32
CA ILE A 212 -22.08 -3.75 4.22
C ILE A 212 -22.52 -3.86 2.76
N THR A 213 -23.54 -4.68 2.52
CA THR A 213 -24.17 -4.82 1.20
C THR A 213 -25.36 -3.85 1.08
N LEU A 214 -25.42 -3.12 -0.01
CA LEU A 214 -26.53 -2.28 -0.41
C LEU A 214 -27.27 -2.94 -1.59
N GLY A 215 -28.57 -2.86 -1.60
CA GLY A 215 -29.40 -3.41 -2.67
C GLY A 215 -30.87 -3.50 -2.28
N ARG A 216 -31.71 -4.05 -3.16
CA ARG A 216 -33.15 -4.16 -2.91
C ARG A 216 -33.57 -5.42 -2.16
N ASP A 217 -32.67 -6.37 -1.92
CA ASP A 217 -32.96 -7.61 -1.16
C ASP A 217 -33.00 -7.28 0.33
N GLU A 218 -33.98 -7.84 1.05
CA GLU A 218 -34.18 -7.65 2.49
C GLU A 218 -32.96 -8.12 3.31
N LYS A 219 -32.13 -9.01 2.74
CA LYS A 219 -30.89 -9.52 3.37
C LYS A 219 -29.74 -8.54 3.29
N CYS A 220 -29.85 -7.45 2.53
CA CYS A 220 -28.84 -6.42 2.48
C CYS A 220 -28.71 -5.68 3.82
N GLY A 221 -27.50 -5.30 4.18
CA GLY A 221 -27.24 -4.50 5.38
C GLY A 221 -27.95 -3.14 5.33
N MET A 222 -28.10 -2.59 4.11
CA MET A 222 -28.94 -1.43 3.82
C MET A 222 -29.82 -1.73 2.61
N VAL A 223 -31.10 -1.86 2.85
CA VAL A 223 -32.12 -2.11 1.82
C VAL A 223 -32.49 -0.79 1.17
N VAL A 224 -32.32 -0.70 -0.15
CA VAL A 224 -32.70 0.46 -0.96
C VAL A 224 -33.84 0.04 -1.87
N GLU A 225 -35.04 0.56 -1.60
CA GLU A 225 -36.27 0.23 -2.31
C GLU A 225 -36.37 0.97 -3.65
N HIS A 226 -35.63 0.47 -4.65
CA HIS A 226 -35.62 1.05 -5.98
C HIS A 226 -35.62 -0.03 -7.07
N GLU A 227 -36.47 0.12 -8.08
CA GLU A 227 -36.64 -0.89 -9.14
C GLU A 227 -35.35 -1.16 -9.93
N GLN A 228 -34.56 -0.12 -10.18
CA GLN A 228 -33.31 -0.20 -10.91
C GLN A 228 -32.14 -0.73 -10.04
N ALA A 229 -32.33 -0.86 -8.72
CA ALA A 229 -31.34 -1.45 -7.86
C ALA A 229 -31.35 -2.99 -8.00
N SER A 230 -30.17 -3.59 -8.15
CA SER A 230 -30.01 -5.04 -8.11
C SER A 230 -30.29 -5.57 -6.68
N ARG A 231 -30.62 -6.86 -6.56
CA ARG A 231 -30.84 -7.50 -5.24
C ARG A 231 -29.64 -7.28 -4.31
N HIS A 232 -28.44 -7.62 -4.76
CA HIS A 232 -27.17 -7.26 -4.15
C HIS A 232 -26.46 -6.32 -5.13
N HIS A 233 -26.55 -5.01 -4.89
CA HIS A 233 -26.14 -4.01 -5.89
C HIS A 233 -24.66 -3.67 -5.76
N CYS A 234 -24.22 -3.30 -4.56
CA CYS A 234 -22.84 -3.02 -4.25
C CYS A 234 -22.50 -3.41 -2.81
N THR A 235 -21.23 -3.54 -2.54
CA THR A 235 -20.72 -3.80 -1.18
C THR A 235 -19.76 -2.68 -0.81
N ILE A 236 -19.87 -2.16 0.40
CA ILE A 236 -18.89 -1.24 0.96
C ILE A 236 -18.07 -2.02 1.97
N GLU A 237 -16.78 -2.05 1.77
CA GLU A 237 -15.82 -2.73 2.63
C GLU A 237 -14.63 -1.85 2.94
N ARG A 238 -13.92 -2.15 4.01
CA ARG A 238 -12.71 -1.40 4.37
C ARG A 238 -11.49 -2.05 3.73
N LYS A 239 -10.91 -1.38 2.73
CA LYS A 239 -9.65 -1.76 2.08
C LYS A 239 -8.60 -0.69 2.38
N HIS A 240 -7.45 -1.11 2.90
CA HIS A 240 -6.31 -0.21 3.12
C HIS A 240 -6.63 1.06 3.93
N GLY A 241 -7.44 0.91 4.99
CA GLY A 241 -7.84 2.03 5.83
C GLY A 241 -8.95 2.93 5.25
N LYS A 242 -9.34 2.74 3.98
CA LYS A 242 -10.42 3.49 3.31
C LYS A 242 -11.67 2.63 3.17
N PHE A 243 -12.82 3.28 3.10
CA PHE A 243 -14.03 2.59 2.69
C PHE A 243 -14.11 2.58 1.16
N VAL A 244 -14.23 1.38 0.61
CA VAL A 244 -14.28 1.15 -0.84
C VAL A 244 -15.63 0.56 -1.18
N LEU A 245 -16.36 1.21 -2.09
CA LEU A 245 -17.54 0.67 -2.70
C LEU A 245 -17.13 -0.20 -3.88
N VAL A 246 -17.61 -1.45 -3.90
CA VAL A 246 -17.43 -2.41 -5.00
C VAL A 246 -18.78 -2.62 -5.64
N ASP A 247 -18.92 -2.26 -6.92
CA ASP A 247 -20.16 -2.44 -7.66
C ASP A 247 -20.26 -3.86 -8.24
N HIS A 248 -21.43 -4.49 -8.07
CA HIS A 248 -21.76 -5.82 -8.62
C HIS A 248 -23.01 -5.78 -9.50
N SER A 249 -23.52 -4.59 -9.76
CA SER A 249 -24.83 -4.38 -10.38
C SER A 249 -24.82 -4.50 -11.89
N THR A 250 -26.01 -4.52 -12.46
CA THR A 250 -26.21 -4.46 -13.92
C THR A 250 -26.23 -3.03 -14.44
N ASN A 251 -26.81 -2.11 -13.64
CA ASN A 251 -27.05 -0.73 -14.07
C ASN A 251 -26.02 0.28 -13.54
N GLY A 252 -25.05 -0.19 -12.71
CA GLY A 252 -24.01 0.64 -12.11
C GLY A 252 -24.48 1.43 -10.91
N THR A 253 -23.52 1.91 -10.12
CA THR A 253 -23.69 2.78 -8.96
C THR A 253 -23.21 4.18 -9.30
N TYR A 254 -24.06 5.17 -9.08
CA TYR A 254 -23.71 6.57 -9.27
C TYR A 254 -23.28 7.18 -7.93
N ILE A 255 -22.09 7.77 -7.91
CA ILE A 255 -21.49 8.33 -6.69
C ILE A 255 -21.22 9.81 -6.89
N THR A 256 -21.74 10.64 -5.99
CA THR A 256 -21.47 12.07 -5.95
C THR A 256 -20.72 12.38 -4.67
N VAL A 257 -19.46 12.75 -4.74
CA VAL A 257 -18.66 13.24 -3.60
C VAL A 257 -18.77 14.76 -3.54
N GLU A 258 -18.82 15.32 -2.35
CA GLU A 258 -18.89 16.77 -2.15
C GLU A 258 -17.75 17.49 -2.87
N GLY A 259 -18.12 18.46 -3.72
CA GLY A 259 -17.16 19.23 -4.52
C GLY A 259 -16.66 18.55 -5.80
N SER A 260 -17.21 17.39 -6.16
CA SER A 260 -16.83 16.63 -7.36
C SER A 260 -18.04 16.33 -8.25
N PRO A 261 -17.85 16.13 -9.57
CA PRO A 261 -18.92 15.68 -10.46
C PRO A 261 -19.35 14.24 -10.08
N GLU A 262 -20.58 13.88 -10.48
CA GLU A 262 -21.09 12.51 -10.34
C GLU A 262 -20.29 11.54 -11.20
N VAL A 263 -19.96 10.38 -10.65
CA VAL A 263 -19.21 9.29 -11.31
C VAL A 263 -20.09 8.05 -11.37
N LEU A 264 -20.17 7.40 -12.54
CA LEU A 264 -20.73 6.07 -12.70
C LEU A 264 -19.65 5.02 -12.44
N VAL A 265 -19.92 4.14 -11.49
CA VAL A 265 -19.09 2.97 -11.16
C VAL A 265 -19.87 1.72 -11.58
N GLN A 266 -19.32 0.91 -12.47
CA GLN A 266 -19.97 -0.31 -12.96
C GLN A 266 -18.98 -1.45 -13.02
N ARG A 267 -19.14 -2.44 -12.12
CA ARG A 267 -18.24 -3.57 -11.92
C ARG A 267 -16.81 -3.16 -11.58
N GLU A 268 -16.69 -2.00 -10.94
CA GLU A 268 -15.43 -1.39 -10.53
C GLU A 268 -15.46 -1.03 -9.05
N GLU A 269 -14.33 -0.57 -8.53
CA GLU A 269 -14.15 -0.14 -7.16
C GLU A 269 -14.03 1.39 -7.10
N PHE A 270 -14.65 2.00 -6.08
CA PHE A 270 -14.57 3.44 -5.83
C PHE A 270 -14.28 3.72 -4.36
N ALA A 271 -13.25 4.50 -4.05
CA ALA A 271 -12.93 4.90 -2.69
C ALA A 271 -13.85 6.03 -2.23
N LEU A 272 -14.62 5.78 -1.16
CA LEU A 272 -15.48 6.78 -0.54
C LEU A 272 -14.65 7.71 0.35
N THR A 273 -14.77 9.01 0.10
CA THR A 273 -14.03 10.05 0.85
C THR A 273 -14.97 11.22 1.18
N LYS A 274 -14.69 11.94 2.27
CA LYS A 274 -15.52 13.09 2.70
C LYS A 274 -16.97 12.66 2.92
N ARG A 275 -17.91 13.41 2.37
CA ARG A 275 -19.34 13.07 2.35
C ARG A 275 -19.89 13.12 0.93
N GLY A 276 -20.99 12.43 0.71
CA GLY A 276 -21.60 12.40 -0.60
C GLY A 276 -22.86 11.55 -0.64
N PHE A 277 -23.24 11.18 -1.85
CA PHE A 277 -24.45 10.39 -2.11
C PHE A 277 -24.13 9.22 -3.02
N ILE A 278 -24.79 8.10 -2.75
CA ILE A 278 -24.78 6.88 -3.57
C ILE A 278 -26.20 6.69 -4.09
N ALA A 279 -26.34 6.56 -5.41
CA ALA A 279 -27.59 6.26 -6.08
C ALA A 279 -27.46 4.94 -6.85
N LEU A 280 -28.38 4.01 -6.65
CA LEU A 280 -28.31 2.66 -7.21
C LEU A 280 -29.07 2.57 -8.54
N GLY A 281 -28.36 2.30 -9.63
CA GLY A 281 -28.93 2.03 -10.95
C GLY A 281 -29.39 3.23 -11.75
N GLN A 282 -29.44 4.44 -11.16
CA GLN A 282 -29.82 5.70 -11.84
C GLN A 282 -29.05 6.89 -11.26
N PRO A 283 -28.79 7.94 -12.07
CA PRO A 283 -28.11 9.14 -11.59
C PRO A 283 -28.92 9.89 -10.54
N LYS A 284 -28.24 10.63 -9.67
CA LYS A 284 -28.83 11.45 -8.59
C LYS A 284 -29.89 12.44 -9.10
N SER A 285 -29.76 12.92 -10.33
CA SER A 285 -30.71 13.85 -10.94
C SER A 285 -32.09 13.21 -11.25
N VAL A 286 -32.16 11.88 -11.32
CA VAL A 286 -33.35 11.12 -11.70
C VAL A 286 -34.03 10.45 -10.51
N THR A 287 -33.24 9.94 -9.56
CA THR A 287 -33.77 9.20 -8.40
C THR A 287 -33.83 10.06 -7.14
N LYS A 288 -34.86 9.81 -6.29
CA LYS A 288 -34.92 10.32 -4.92
C LYS A 288 -34.36 9.36 -3.88
N GLU A 289 -34.07 8.12 -4.28
CA GLU A 289 -33.57 7.07 -3.41
C GLU A 289 -32.04 7.16 -3.29
N LEU A 290 -31.61 8.07 -2.43
CA LEU A 290 -30.20 8.39 -2.21
C LEU A 290 -29.74 7.88 -0.85
N VAL A 291 -28.62 7.17 -0.83
CA VAL A 291 -27.89 6.82 0.38
C VAL A 291 -26.83 7.88 0.59
N GLU A 292 -26.95 8.67 1.65
CA GLU A 292 -25.89 9.59 2.05
C GLU A 292 -24.78 8.81 2.76
N PHE A 293 -23.53 9.14 2.45
CA PHE A 293 -22.37 8.62 3.17
C PHE A 293 -21.53 9.76 3.73
N ILE A 294 -20.97 9.54 4.92
CA ILE A 294 -20.06 10.45 5.62
C ILE A 294 -18.86 9.65 6.08
N CYS A 295 -17.67 9.99 5.57
CA CYS A 295 -16.38 9.48 6.01
C CYS A 295 -15.70 10.59 6.82
N GLU A 296 -15.50 10.38 8.12
CA GLU A 296 -14.80 11.30 9.02
C GLU A 296 -13.31 10.95 9.11
#